data_c535eb82eb2781877766021087f5f4b3
#
_entry.id   c535eb82eb2781877766021087f5f4b3
#
_cell.length_a   1.000
_cell.length_b   1.000
_cell.length_c   1.000
_cell.angle_alpha   90.00
_cell.angle_beta   90.00
_cell.angle_gamma   90.00
#
_symmetry.space_group_name_H-M   'P 1'
#
loop_
_entity.id
_entity.type
_entity.pdbx_description
1 polymer ?
#
loop_
_entity_poly.entity_id
_entity_poly.type
_entity_poly.pdbx_seq_one_letter_code
_entity_poly.pdbx_strand_id
1 'polypeptide(L)'
;MKTAQINGEKIVIKEIDNIKLEGRKGAIVKILGCGLCGSDIVKFRHKIAPEGTVLGHEIVGIIEDINSETSFRAGDRIVSSHHIPCFTCTYCRHGNFSMCEHFKASNIYPGGFSEKIFLSEEHLKNVARKVPENITDDEISFYEPLGCCVRAIKRCNLQNGDKILVIGLGSIGLIMAEGLKAYGYKVYGCDLIEDRIALANSRGIESFNSRDLDFFDKIIKQKTDSFGADAVFMTSGADKAIDIAVKTVKHGGKILVFSSTPLSNGYPNNEIYYKELTVLGSYSPSPDDLKDSFELITSGKVNVKNITVTYPLQNIQQAFDDTISNKIFKAYIKM
;
A
#
# COMPACT_ATOMS: atom_id res chain seq x y z
N MET A 1 -17.57 7.78 20.98
CA MET A 1 -16.64 6.81 20.42
C MET A 1 -15.22 7.36 20.43
N LYS A 2 -14.23 6.50 20.59
CA LYS A 2 -12.81 6.90 20.59
C LYS A 2 -12.27 7.04 19.17
N THR A 3 -11.40 8.04 18.99
CA THR A 3 -10.67 8.30 17.74
C THR A 3 -9.23 8.67 18.08
N ALA A 4 -8.31 8.30 17.19
CA ALA A 4 -6.92 8.76 17.30
C ALA A 4 -6.72 9.97 16.37
N GLN A 5 -6.43 11.12 16.93
CA GLN A 5 -6.36 12.41 16.23
C GLN A 5 -4.96 13.00 16.28
N ILE A 6 -4.58 13.66 15.20
CA ILE A 6 -3.36 14.49 15.18
C ILE A 6 -3.52 15.65 16.17
N ASN A 7 -2.51 15.84 17.03
CA ASN A 7 -2.39 16.96 17.95
C ASN A 7 -0.91 17.39 18.03
N GLY A 8 -0.53 18.35 17.20
CA GLY A 8 0.85 18.80 17.04
C GLY A 8 1.75 17.67 16.52
N GLU A 9 2.69 17.27 17.33
CA GLU A 9 3.67 16.20 17.04
C GLU A 9 3.30 14.86 17.69
N LYS A 10 2.04 14.70 18.06
CA LYS A 10 1.52 13.48 18.69
C LYS A 10 0.21 13.04 18.08
N ILE A 11 -0.06 11.75 18.18
CA ILE A 11 -1.37 11.17 17.95
C ILE A 11 -2.01 10.93 19.33
N VAL A 12 -3.16 11.54 19.56
CA VAL A 12 -3.85 11.48 20.86
C VAL A 12 -5.24 10.84 20.71
N ILE A 13 -5.66 10.12 21.75
CA ILE A 13 -7.01 9.57 21.79
C ILE A 13 -7.98 10.65 22.26
N LYS A 14 -9.04 10.88 21.49
CA LYS A 14 -10.14 11.75 21.87
C LYS A 14 -11.48 11.02 21.73
N GLU A 15 -12.42 11.38 22.59
CA GLU A 15 -13.79 10.95 22.47
C GLU A 15 -14.60 11.97 21.66
N ILE A 16 -15.39 11.47 20.73
CA ILE A 16 -16.36 12.26 19.95
C ILE A 16 -17.71 11.57 19.99
N ASP A 17 -18.77 12.26 19.57
CA ASP A 17 -20.11 11.67 19.45
C ASP A 17 -20.12 10.47 18.53
N ASN A 18 -20.97 9.51 18.80
CA ASN A 18 -21.17 8.36 17.92
C ASN A 18 -21.73 8.78 16.56
N ILE A 19 -21.13 8.23 15.51
CA ILE A 19 -21.65 8.41 14.16
C ILE A 19 -22.95 7.64 14.00
N LYS A 20 -23.95 8.26 13.35
CA LYS A 20 -25.25 7.67 13.03
C LYS A 20 -25.53 7.80 11.53
N LEU A 21 -26.36 6.95 10.99
CA LEU A 21 -26.78 7.04 9.58
C LEU A 21 -27.55 8.32 9.27
N GLU A 22 -28.50 8.73 10.16
CA GLU A 22 -29.29 9.96 10.01
C GLU A 22 -29.92 10.12 8.61
N GLY A 23 -30.39 9.01 8.05
CA GLY A 23 -30.98 8.97 6.70
C GLY A 23 -29.97 8.90 5.54
N ARG A 24 -28.67 8.99 5.80
CA ARG A 24 -27.62 8.82 4.77
C ARG A 24 -27.64 7.40 4.20
N LYS A 25 -27.41 7.28 2.88
CA LYS A 25 -27.22 5.97 2.23
C LYS A 25 -25.79 5.46 2.47
N GLY A 26 -25.69 4.26 3.07
CA GLY A 26 -24.42 3.64 3.41
C GLY A 26 -24.49 2.77 4.66
N ALA A 27 -23.37 2.60 5.35
CA ALA A 27 -23.26 1.80 6.56
C ALA A 27 -22.43 2.47 7.64
N ILE A 28 -22.76 2.20 8.90
CA ILE A 28 -21.89 2.39 10.05
C ILE A 28 -21.13 1.08 10.25
N VAL A 29 -19.83 1.17 10.25
CA VAL A 29 -18.93 0.02 10.41
C VAL A 29 -18.19 0.16 11.73
N LYS A 30 -18.37 -0.82 12.63
CA LYS A 30 -17.53 -0.99 13.81
C LYS A 30 -16.18 -1.53 13.37
N ILE A 31 -15.11 -0.78 13.59
CA ILE A 31 -13.75 -1.17 13.18
C ILE A 31 -13.24 -2.26 14.13
N LEU A 32 -12.70 -3.33 13.56
CA LEU A 32 -11.94 -4.35 14.26
C LEU A 32 -10.47 -3.97 14.34
N GLY A 33 -9.96 -3.36 13.26
CA GLY A 33 -8.62 -2.81 13.21
C GLY A 33 -8.33 -2.14 11.88
N CYS A 34 -7.18 -1.47 11.84
CA CYS A 34 -6.71 -0.71 10.69
C CYS A 34 -5.19 -0.80 10.56
N GLY A 35 -4.68 -1.08 9.38
CA GLY A 35 -3.25 -1.04 9.10
C GLY A 35 -2.71 0.39 9.11
N LEU A 36 -1.46 0.57 9.55
CA LEU A 36 -0.76 1.84 9.49
C LEU A 36 0.04 1.93 8.19
N CYS A 37 -0.34 2.87 7.32
CA CYS A 37 0.29 3.10 6.03
C CYS A 37 1.48 4.07 6.13
N GLY A 38 2.48 3.91 5.25
CA GLY A 38 3.55 4.89 5.10
C GLY A 38 3.04 6.30 4.76
N SER A 39 1.92 6.42 4.05
CA SER A 39 1.30 7.71 3.75
C SER A 39 0.75 8.42 5.00
N ASP A 40 0.28 7.67 6.01
CA ASP A 40 -0.14 8.24 7.30
C ASP A 40 1.07 8.82 8.03
N ILE A 41 2.21 8.11 7.99
CA ILE A 41 3.47 8.60 8.56
C ILE A 41 3.92 9.89 7.86
N VAL A 42 3.87 9.95 6.52
CA VAL A 42 4.23 11.15 5.76
C VAL A 42 3.32 12.32 6.11
N LYS A 43 1.99 12.11 6.13
CA LYS A 43 1.02 13.15 6.49
C LYS A 43 1.24 13.69 7.90
N PHE A 44 1.57 12.81 8.85
CA PHE A 44 1.85 13.19 10.24
C PHE A 44 3.18 13.94 10.37
N ARG A 45 4.29 13.37 9.90
CA ARG A 45 5.64 13.95 10.07
C ARG A 45 5.82 15.29 9.38
N HIS A 46 5.26 15.44 8.18
CA HIS A 46 5.39 16.68 7.39
C HIS A 46 4.24 17.66 7.63
N LYS A 47 3.38 17.40 8.64
CA LYS A 47 2.26 18.28 9.02
C LYS A 47 1.34 18.63 7.84
N ILE A 48 1.13 17.64 6.93
CA ILE A 48 0.28 17.80 5.74
C ILE A 48 -1.20 17.74 6.14
N ALA A 49 -1.53 16.84 7.07
CA ALA A 49 -2.89 16.72 7.58
C ALA A 49 -3.14 17.75 8.71
N PRO A 50 -4.29 18.44 8.70
CA PRO A 50 -4.66 19.40 9.73
C PRO A 50 -4.77 18.79 11.14
N GLU A 51 -4.68 19.63 12.16
CA GLU A 51 -5.03 19.28 13.54
C GLU A 51 -6.42 18.65 13.62
N GLY A 52 -6.56 17.65 14.48
CA GLY A 52 -7.83 16.93 14.68
C GLY A 52 -8.12 15.89 13.62
N THR A 53 -7.31 15.75 12.55
CA THR A 53 -7.48 14.72 11.54
C THR A 53 -7.35 13.32 12.15
N VAL A 54 -8.29 12.43 11.83
CA VAL A 54 -8.20 10.98 12.07
C VAL A 54 -7.64 10.34 10.82
N LEU A 55 -6.47 9.72 10.93
CA LEU A 55 -5.81 9.00 9.85
C LEU A 55 -6.31 7.53 9.76
N GLY A 56 -5.62 6.73 8.93
CA GLY A 56 -5.93 5.32 8.74
C GLY A 56 -6.95 5.08 7.62
N HIS A 57 -6.65 4.12 6.74
CA HIS A 57 -7.46 3.82 5.57
C HIS A 57 -7.42 2.34 5.14
N GLU A 58 -6.67 1.51 5.84
CA GLU A 58 -6.55 0.06 5.60
C GLU A 58 -7.45 -0.68 6.60
N ILE A 59 -8.77 -0.49 6.49
CA ILE A 59 -9.76 -0.84 7.51
C ILE A 59 -10.29 -2.26 7.35
N VAL A 60 -10.54 -2.90 8.50
CA VAL A 60 -11.34 -4.11 8.64
C VAL A 60 -12.39 -3.88 9.71
N GLY A 61 -13.64 -4.27 9.48
CA GLY A 61 -14.71 -4.02 10.44
C GLY A 61 -15.95 -4.88 10.22
N ILE A 62 -16.94 -4.67 11.09
CA ILE A 62 -18.25 -5.32 11.03
C ILE A 62 -19.31 -4.24 10.80
N ILE A 63 -20.21 -4.45 9.85
CA ILE A 63 -21.34 -3.57 9.62
C ILE A 63 -22.26 -3.62 10.86
N GLU A 64 -22.41 -2.50 11.53
CA GLU A 64 -23.28 -2.36 12.71
C GLU A 64 -24.69 -1.92 12.31
N ASP A 65 -24.78 -0.95 11.39
CA ASP A 65 -26.03 -0.41 10.89
C ASP A 65 -25.90 -0.10 9.40
N ILE A 66 -26.98 -0.29 8.62
CA ILE A 66 -26.94 -0.15 7.16
C ILE A 66 -28.27 0.39 6.61
N ASN A 67 -28.14 1.39 5.74
CA ASN A 67 -29.23 1.92 4.90
C ASN A 67 -28.72 1.97 3.45
N SER A 68 -28.76 0.82 2.76
CA SER A 68 -28.18 0.70 1.42
C SER A 68 -28.83 -0.43 0.63
N GLU A 69 -29.01 -0.22 -0.66
CA GLU A 69 -29.48 -1.23 -1.62
C GLU A 69 -28.31 -2.06 -2.16
N THR A 70 -27.72 -2.87 -1.27
CA THR A 70 -26.58 -3.75 -1.59
C THR A 70 -26.82 -5.15 -1.02
N SER A 71 -25.95 -6.10 -1.35
CA SER A 71 -26.00 -7.46 -0.77
C SER A 71 -25.44 -7.53 0.67
N PHE A 72 -24.94 -6.42 1.20
CA PHE A 72 -24.45 -6.35 2.57
C PHE A 72 -25.58 -6.23 3.58
N ARG A 73 -25.31 -6.69 4.81
CA ARG A 73 -26.23 -6.61 5.96
C ARG A 73 -25.48 -6.38 7.25
N ALA A 74 -26.18 -5.94 8.29
CA ALA A 74 -25.61 -5.86 9.63
C ALA A 74 -25.06 -7.23 10.07
N GLY A 75 -23.89 -7.23 10.71
CA GLY A 75 -23.13 -8.41 11.08
C GLY A 75 -22.12 -8.88 10.03
N ASP A 76 -22.16 -8.42 8.79
CA ASP A 76 -21.16 -8.78 7.80
C ASP A 76 -19.78 -8.21 8.18
N ARG A 77 -18.76 -9.08 8.19
CA ARG A 77 -17.35 -8.67 8.32
C ARG A 77 -16.84 -8.24 6.96
N ILE A 78 -16.30 -7.03 6.89
CA ILE A 78 -15.89 -6.40 5.64
C ILE A 78 -14.50 -5.78 5.70
N VAL A 79 -13.90 -5.64 4.52
CA VAL A 79 -12.77 -4.77 4.21
C VAL A 79 -13.20 -3.77 3.15
N SER A 80 -12.65 -2.56 3.16
CA SER A 80 -12.94 -1.54 2.16
C SER A 80 -11.73 -0.64 1.91
N SER A 81 -11.64 -0.10 0.70
CA SER A 81 -10.79 1.05 0.41
C SER A 81 -11.52 2.34 0.80
N HIS A 82 -10.77 3.42 0.95
CA HIS A 82 -11.27 4.72 1.43
C HIS A 82 -11.66 5.68 0.30
N HIS A 83 -11.28 5.41 -0.94
CA HIS A 83 -11.56 6.28 -2.09
C HIS A 83 -12.33 5.55 -3.20
N ILE A 84 -13.17 6.32 -3.91
CA ILE A 84 -13.98 5.83 -5.02
C ILE A 84 -13.92 6.83 -6.18
N PRO A 85 -13.68 6.38 -7.42
CA PRO A 85 -13.78 7.24 -8.60
C PRO A 85 -15.25 7.49 -9.01
N CYS A 86 -15.50 8.55 -9.77
CA CYS A 86 -16.84 8.82 -10.31
C CYS A 86 -17.21 7.96 -11.53
N PHE A 87 -16.27 7.21 -12.11
CA PHE A 87 -16.39 6.38 -13.32
C PHE A 87 -16.74 7.10 -14.62
N THR A 88 -17.07 8.39 -14.60
CA THR A 88 -17.62 9.11 -15.75
C THR A 88 -16.73 10.23 -16.30
N CYS A 89 -15.81 10.78 -15.50
CA CYS A 89 -14.92 11.87 -15.94
C CYS A 89 -13.85 11.38 -16.93
N THR A 90 -13.15 12.32 -17.55
CA THR A 90 -12.07 12.02 -18.50
C THR A 90 -10.99 11.11 -17.90
N TYR A 91 -10.57 11.36 -16.66
CA TYR A 91 -9.59 10.52 -15.99
C TYR A 91 -10.06 9.08 -15.82
N CYS A 92 -11.30 8.89 -15.39
CA CYS A 92 -11.89 7.55 -15.22
C CYS A 92 -11.98 6.80 -16.54
N ARG A 93 -12.43 7.45 -17.61
CA ARG A 93 -12.53 6.84 -18.96
C ARG A 93 -11.18 6.40 -19.54
N HIS A 94 -10.08 7.01 -19.09
CA HIS A 94 -8.72 6.61 -19.46
C HIS A 94 -8.03 5.73 -18.41
N GLY A 95 -8.76 5.20 -17.41
CA GLY A 95 -8.20 4.33 -16.38
C GLY A 95 -7.34 5.03 -15.32
N ASN A 96 -7.31 6.37 -15.31
CA ASN A 96 -6.57 7.18 -14.35
C ASN A 96 -7.44 7.52 -13.13
N PHE A 97 -8.02 6.52 -12.50
CA PHE A 97 -9.03 6.67 -11.43
C PHE A 97 -8.57 7.54 -10.26
N SER A 98 -7.31 7.40 -9.84
CA SER A 98 -6.74 8.20 -8.74
C SER A 98 -6.56 9.68 -9.06
N MET A 99 -6.70 10.10 -10.31
CA MET A 99 -6.68 11.50 -10.74
C MET A 99 -8.08 12.13 -10.75
N CYS A 100 -9.13 11.35 -10.61
CA CYS A 100 -10.51 11.82 -10.52
C CYS A 100 -10.71 12.71 -9.28
N GLU A 101 -11.39 13.84 -9.45
CA GLU A 101 -11.68 14.75 -8.33
C GLU A 101 -12.56 14.08 -7.26
N HIS A 102 -13.58 13.33 -7.69
CA HIS A 102 -14.42 12.57 -6.77
C HIS A 102 -13.60 11.53 -5.98
N PHE A 103 -12.65 10.85 -6.61
CA PHE A 103 -11.74 9.93 -5.91
C PHE A 103 -10.99 10.63 -4.77
N LYS A 104 -10.48 11.83 -5.01
CA LYS A 104 -9.77 12.60 -3.98
C LYS A 104 -10.68 13.18 -2.91
N ALA A 105 -11.92 13.50 -3.26
CA ALA A 105 -12.92 14.04 -2.35
C ALA A 105 -13.64 12.97 -1.53
N SER A 106 -13.84 11.77 -2.09
CA SER A 106 -14.43 10.65 -1.37
C SER A 106 -13.47 10.15 -0.29
N ASN A 107 -13.98 9.88 0.88
CA ASN A 107 -13.21 9.27 1.97
C ASN A 107 -14.17 8.62 2.97
N ILE A 108 -13.63 7.69 3.76
CA ILE A 108 -14.29 7.18 4.96
C ILE A 108 -14.28 8.27 6.03
N TYR A 109 -15.32 8.31 6.88
CA TYR A 109 -15.43 9.32 7.92
C TYR A 109 -15.56 8.68 9.30
N PRO A 110 -14.80 9.12 10.32
CA PRO A 110 -13.79 10.20 10.32
C PRO A 110 -12.42 9.77 9.75
N GLY A 111 -12.10 8.50 9.80
CA GLY A 111 -10.85 7.84 9.42
C GLY A 111 -10.71 6.50 10.11
N GLY A 112 -9.85 5.62 9.62
CA GLY A 112 -9.74 4.23 10.06
C GLY A 112 -9.23 4.04 11.50
N PHE A 113 -8.51 5.02 12.07
CA PHE A 113 -8.09 4.96 13.47
C PHE A 113 -9.19 5.49 14.41
N SER A 114 -10.38 4.88 14.31
CA SER A 114 -11.56 5.17 15.11
C SER A 114 -12.36 3.91 15.39
N GLU A 115 -13.15 3.90 16.47
CA GLU A 115 -13.99 2.73 16.81
C GLU A 115 -15.08 2.46 15.77
N LYS A 116 -15.58 3.51 15.09
CA LYS A 116 -16.60 3.40 14.04
C LYS A 116 -16.32 4.38 12.92
N ILE A 117 -16.73 3.98 11.70
CA ILE A 117 -16.69 4.84 10.51
C ILE A 117 -18.02 4.79 9.79
N PHE A 118 -18.27 5.80 8.97
CA PHE A 118 -19.29 5.80 7.94
C PHE A 118 -18.67 5.43 6.60
N LEU A 119 -19.26 4.43 5.93
CA LEU A 119 -19.02 4.09 4.53
C LEU A 119 -20.25 4.47 3.71
N SER A 120 -20.08 5.25 2.64
CA SER A 120 -21.17 5.55 1.73
C SER A 120 -21.64 4.31 0.95
N GLU A 121 -22.84 4.37 0.40
CA GLU A 121 -23.35 3.30 -0.48
C GLU A 121 -22.44 3.03 -1.67
N GLU A 122 -21.76 4.06 -2.19
CA GLU A 122 -20.77 3.92 -3.27
C GLU A 122 -19.57 3.06 -2.85
N HIS A 123 -19.05 3.23 -1.62
CA HIS A 123 -18.02 2.36 -1.06
C HIS A 123 -18.49 0.91 -1.03
N LEU A 124 -19.70 0.68 -0.50
CA LEU A 124 -20.27 -0.67 -0.42
C LEU A 124 -20.39 -1.32 -1.80
N LYS A 125 -20.86 -0.58 -2.80
CA LYS A 125 -21.09 -1.09 -4.16
C LYS A 125 -19.79 -1.40 -4.90
N ASN A 126 -18.73 -0.59 -4.71
CA ASN A 126 -17.57 -0.61 -5.61
C ASN A 126 -16.32 -1.20 -4.98
N VAL A 127 -16.04 -0.91 -3.69
CA VAL A 127 -14.73 -1.21 -3.09
C VAL A 127 -14.78 -1.99 -1.77
N ALA A 128 -15.96 -2.25 -1.20
CA ALA A 128 -16.10 -3.14 -0.05
C ALA A 128 -16.19 -4.60 -0.47
N ARG A 129 -15.68 -5.50 0.37
CA ARG A 129 -15.75 -6.95 0.19
C ARG A 129 -16.06 -7.65 1.52
N LYS A 130 -16.87 -8.72 1.48
CA LYS A 130 -17.10 -9.60 2.64
C LYS A 130 -15.85 -10.44 2.86
N VAL A 131 -15.38 -10.47 4.09
CA VAL A 131 -14.17 -11.20 4.47
C VAL A 131 -14.52 -12.64 4.84
N PRO A 132 -13.88 -13.66 4.22
CA PRO A 132 -14.05 -15.06 4.60
C PRO A 132 -13.58 -15.31 6.05
N GLU A 133 -14.20 -16.29 6.75
CA GLU A 133 -13.90 -16.58 8.15
C GLU A 133 -12.46 -17.07 8.39
N ASN A 134 -11.86 -17.74 7.40
CA ASN A 134 -10.53 -18.31 7.48
C ASN A 134 -9.37 -17.29 7.28
N ILE A 135 -9.67 -16.02 7.03
CA ILE A 135 -8.66 -14.95 6.88
C ILE A 135 -8.70 -14.06 8.12
N THR A 136 -7.55 -13.78 8.73
CA THR A 136 -7.47 -12.91 9.90
C THR A 136 -7.60 -11.43 9.53
N ASP A 137 -7.95 -10.59 10.51
CA ASP A 137 -8.18 -9.17 10.26
C ASP A 137 -6.90 -8.44 9.85
N ASP A 138 -5.76 -8.79 10.43
CA ASP A 138 -4.47 -8.22 10.07
C ASP A 138 -4.01 -8.67 8.66
N GLU A 139 -4.29 -9.91 8.26
CA GLU A 139 -4.03 -10.39 6.90
C GLU A 139 -4.85 -9.61 5.87
N ILE A 140 -6.16 -9.47 6.07
CA ILE A 140 -7.02 -8.81 5.10
C ILE A 140 -6.86 -7.28 5.09
N SER A 141 -6.24 -6.68 6.13
CA SER A 141 -5.90 -5.26 6.14
C SER A 141 -4.94 -4.87 4.99
N PHE A 142 -4.22 -5.85 4.42
CA PHE A 142 -3.40 -5.66 3.22
C PHE A 142 -4.20 -5.52 1.91
N TYR A 143 -5.52 -5.58 1.96
CA TYR A 143 -6.40 -5.43 0.79
C TYR A 143 -6.11 -4.16 -0.02
N GLU A 144 -6.08 -3.01 0.63
CA GLU A 144 -5.81 -1.74 -0.05
C GLU A 144 -4.32 -1.61 -0.46
N PRO A 145 -3.33 -1.87 0.42
CA PRO A 145 -1.92 -1.81 0.05
C PRO A 145 -1.53 -2.76 -1.09
N LEU A 146 -2.02 -3.99 -1.08
CA LEU A 146 -1.77 -4.93 -2.18
C LEU A 146 -2.49 -4.48 -3.46
N GLY A 147 -3.66 -3.87 -3.37
CA GLY A 147 -4.34 -3.25 -4.50
C GLY A 147 -3.47 -2.17 -5.17
N CYS A 148 -2.78 -1.34 -4.39
CA CYS A 148 -1.79 -0.40 -4.90
C CYS A 148 -0.65 -1.11 -5.66
N CYS A 149 -0.14 -2.22 -5.10
CA CYS A 149 0.89 -3.03 -5.74
C CYS A 149 0.40 -3.66 -7.06
N VAL A 150 -0.81 -4.23 -7.07
CA VAL A 150 -1.45 -4.80 -8.28
C VAL A 150 -1.55 -3.75 -9.38
N ARG A 151 -2.01 -2.53 -9.05
CA ARG A 151 -2.05 -1.43 -10.01
C ARG A 151 -0.69 -1.12 -10.59
N ALA A 152 0.35 -1.05 -9.76
CA ALA A 152 1.71 -0.78 -10.20
C ALA A 152 2.22 -1.86 -11.16
N ILE A 153 1.98 -3.13 -10.85
CA ILE A 153 2.33 -4.27 -11.70
C ILE A 153 1.65 -4.16 -13.07
N LYS A 154 0.33 -3.95 -13.09
CA LYS A 154 -0.43 -3.80 -14.33
C LYS A 154 0.00 -2.60 -15.17
N ARG A 155 0.25 -1.44 -14.52
CA ARG A 155 0.72 -0.22 -15.22
C ARG A 155 2.09 -0.40 -15.85
N CYS A 156 2.94 -1.23 -15.27
CA CYS A 156 4.27 -1.50 -15.80
C CYS A 156 4.26 -2.27 -17.13
N ASN A 157 3.13 -2.91 -17.47
CA ASN A 157 2.96 -3.68 -18.71
C ASN A 157 4.17 -4.60 -18.96
N LEU A 158 4.44 -5.48 -18.00
CA LEU A 158 5.54 -6.42 -18.01
C LEU A 158 5.30 -7.52 -19.03
N GLN A 159 6.37 -8.08 -19.59
CA GLN A 159 6.31 -9.20 -20.52
C GLN A 159 6.56 -10.52 -19.79
N ASN A 160 6.07 -11.60 -20.35
CA ASN A 160 6.34 -12.93 -19.79
C ASN A 160 7.84 -13.24 -19.84
N GLY A 161 8.39 -13.66 -18.69
CA GLY A 161 9.82 -13.94 -18.56
C GLY A 161 10.66 -12.75 -18.06
N ASP A 162 10.06 -11.54 -17.93
CA ASP A 162 10.76 -10.38 -17.37
C ASP A 162 11.33 -10.70 -15.98
N LYS A 163 12.54 -10.26 -15.73
CA LYS A 163 13.26 -10.35 -14.46
C LYS A 163 13.18 -9.00 -13.74
N ILE A 164 12.60 -9.02 -12.56
CA ILE A 164 12.18 -7.81 -11.86
C ILE A 164 13.01 -7.60 -10.61
N LEU A 165 13.48 -6.38 -10.39
CA LEU A 165 14.10 -5.96 -9.14
C LEU A 165 13.15 -5.09 -8.32
N VAL A 166 12.99 -5.41 -7.03
CA VAL A 166 12.27 -4.57 -6.06
C VAL A 166 13.28 -3.92 -5.12
N ILE A 167 13.33 -2.58 -5.09
CA ILE A 167 14.20 -1.80 -4.21
C ILE A 167 13.44 -1.38 -2.96
N GLY A 168 13.93 -1.83 -1.81
CA GLY A 168 13.29 -1.67 -0.50
C GLY A 168 12.33 -2.83 -0.21
N LEU A 169 12.62 -3.59 0.86
CA LEU A 169 11.87 -4.78 1.27
C LEU A 169 11.13 -4.55 2.60
N GLY A 170 10.67 -3.32 2.84
CA GLY A 170 9.69 -3.02 3.89
C GLY A 170 8.36 -3.71 3.59
N SER A 171 7.31 -3.41 4.37
CA SER A 171 5.99 -4.06 4.20
C SER A 171 5.47 -3.98 2.75
N ILE A 172 5.57 -2.82 2.12
CA ILE A 172 5.13 -2.61 0.72
C ILE A 172 6.02 -3.36 -0.27
N GLY A 173 7.36 -3.27 -0.13
CA GLY A 173 8.27 -3.95 -1.05
C GLY A 173 8.14 -5.46 -0.99
N LEU A 174 7.91 -6.01 0.20
CA LEU A 174 7.70 -7.44 0.38
C LEU A 174 6.41 -7.91 -0.29
N ILE A 175 5.28 -7.23 -0.08
CA ILE A 175 4.01 -7.61 -0.74
C ILE A 175 4.01 -7.30 -2.24
N MET A 176 4.77 -6.30 -2.70
CA MET A 176 5.03 -6.05 -4.13
C MET A 176 5.74 -7.25 -4.76
N ALA A 177 6.82 -7.72 -4.13
CA ALA A 177 7.58 -8.86 -4.61
C ALA A 177 6.75 -10.16 -4.59
N GLU A 178 5.94 -10.39 -3.55
CA GLU A 178 4.99 -11.49 -3.50
C GLU A 178 3.93 -11.39 -4.61
N GLY A 179 3.38 -10.19 -4.85
CA GLY A 179 2.43 -9.95 -5.95
C GLY A 179 3.06 -10.24 -7.32
N LEU A 180 4.26 -9.75 -7.58
CA LEU A 180 4.99 -10.04 -8.82
C LEU A 180 5.23 -11.54 -9.02
N LYS A 181 5.60 -12.28 -7.96
CA LYS A 181 5.70 -13.74 -7.99
C LYS A 181 4.36 -14.41 -8.31
N ALA A 182 3.27 -13.94 -7.69
CA ALA A 182 1.93 -14.48 -7.94
C ALA A 182 1.49 -14.28 -9.40
N TYR A 183 1.99 -13.25 -10.08
CA TYR A 183 1.82 -13.03 -11.52
C TYR A 183 2.83 -13.82 -12.40
N GLY A 184 3.71 -14.61 -11.79
CA GLY A 184 4.64 -15.50 -12.51
C GLY A 184 5.98 -14.90 -12.90
N TYR A 185 6.33 -13.71 -12.40
CA TYR A 185 7.62 -13.07 -12.71
C TYR A 185 8.75 -13.61 -11.82
N LYS A 186 9.97 -13.59 -12.35
CA LYS A 186 11.18 -13.82 -11.57
C LYS A 186 11.54 -12.54 -10.83
N VAL A 187 11.53 -12.61 -9.51
CA VAL A 187 11.71 -11.42 -8.66
C VAL A 187 12.99 -11.51 -7.85
N TYR A 188 13.74 -10.43 -7.87
CA TYR A 188 14.87 -10.15 -7.00
C TYR A 188 14.54 -8.97 -6.08
N GLY A 189 15.15 -8.94 -4.90
CA GLY A 189 14.95 -7.86 -3.95
C GLY A 189 16.25 -7.24 -3.45
N CYS A 190 16.19 -6.01 -2.96
CA CYS A 190 17.30 -5.46 -2.18
C CYS A 190 16.81 -4.55 -1.05
N ASP A 191 17.58 -4.56 0.04
CA ASP A 191 17.39 -3.65 1.18
C ASP A 191 18.78 -3.39 1.83
N LEU A 192 18.80 -2.48 2.82
CA LEU A 192 19.97 -2.25 3.67
C LEU A 192 19.86 -2.98 5.01
N ILE A 193 18.67 -3.48 5.37
CA ILE A 193 18.35 -4.13 6.64
C ILE A 193 18.34 -5.63 6.43
N GLU A 194 19.26 -6.33 7.11
CA GLU A 194 19.47 -7.77 6.94
C GLU A 194 18.23 -8.62 7.30
N ASP A 195 17.46 -8.23 8.32
CA ASP A 195 16.24 -8.96 8.70
C ASP A 195 15.18 -8.94 7.57
N ARG A 196 15.11 -7.85 6.80
CA ARG A 196 14.21 -7.73 5.64
C ARG A 196 14.65 -8.63 4.49
N ILE A 197 15.97 -8.66 4.25
CA ILE A 197 16.57 -9.54 3.25
C ILE A 197 16.35 -11.00 3.64
N ALA A 198 16.60 -11.37 4.90
CA ALA A 198 16.39 -12.71 5.41
C ALA A 198 14.92 -13.15 5.27
N LEU A 199 13.98 -12.29 5.62
CA LEU A 199 12.55 -12.59 5.47
C LEU A 199 12.16 -12.78 3.99
N ALA A 200 12.63 -11.91 3.09
CA ALA A 200 12.35 -12.04 1.66
C ALA A 200 12.94 -13.36 1.09
N ASN A 201 14.17 -13.69 1.47
CA ASN A 201 14.80 -14.96 1.09
C ASN A 201 14.02 -16.17 1.59
N SER A 202 13.52 -16.15 2.84
CA SER A 202 12.70 -17.24 3.39
C SER A 202 11.38 -17.45 2.63
N ARG A 203 10.93 -16.40 1.90
CA ARG A 203 9.74 -16.44 1.04
C ARG A 203 10.07 -16.75 -0.43
N GLY A 204 11.32 -17.12 -0.72
CA GLY A 204 11.78 -17.44 -2.07
C GLY A 204 11.92 -16.24 -2.99
N ILE A 205 12.12 -15.04 -2.43
CA ILE A 205 12.50 -13.81 -3.15
C ILE A 205 14.00 -13.62 -2.95
N GLU A 206 14.78 -13.99 -3.94
CA GLU A 206 16.24 -13.91 -3.86
C GLU A 206 16.68 -12.46 -3.67
N SER A 207 17.22 -12.12 -2.51
CA SER A 207 17.42 -10.74 -2.07
C SER A 207 18.82 -10.50 -1.53
N PHE A 208 19.31 -9.28 -1.71
CA PHE A 208 20.69 -8.90 -1.46
C PHE A 208 20.80 -7.55 -0.76
N ASN A 209 21.92 -7.32 -0.08
CA ASN A 209 22.26 -6.00 0.47
C ASN A 209 22.80 -5.10 -0.66
N SER A 210 22.23 -3.89 -0.79
CA SER A 210 22.57 -2.92 -1.83
C SER A 210 23.51 -1.81 -1.35
N ARG A 211 24.17 -1.97 -0.20
CA ARG A 211 25.06 -0.95 0.37
C ARG A 211 26.25 -0.64 -0.53
N ASP A 212 26.88 -1.67 -1.08
CA ASP A 212 27.90 -1.55 -2.13
C ASP A 212 27.23 -1.66 -3.50
N LEU A 213 27.00 -0.52 -4.13
CA LEU A 213 26.25 -0.44 -5.39
C LEU A 213 26.99 -1.12 -6.55
N ASP A 214 28.33 -1.08 -6.60
CA ASP A 214 29.10 -1.70 -7.68
C ASP A 214 29.08 -3.22 -7.57
N PHE A 215 29.20 -3.74 -6.36
CA PHE A 215 29.07 -5.16 -6.10
C PHE A 215 27.64 -5.66 -6.36
N PHE A 216 26.62 -4.90 -5.91
CA PHE A 216 25.23 -5.23 -6.13
C PHE A 216 24.85 -5.24 -7.62
N ASP A 217 25.31 -4.26 -8.41
CA ASP A 217 25.09 -4.24 -9.86
C ASP A 217 25.66 -5.49 -10.56
N LYS A 218 26.86 -5.94 -10.15
CA LYS A 218 27.45 -7.19 -10.66
C LYS A 218 26.58 -8.40 -10.33
N ILE A 219 26.03 -8.48 -9.12
CA ILE A 219 25.11 -9.55 -8.72
C ILE A 219 23.87 -9.54 -9.63
N ILE A 220 23.21 -8.39 -9.78
CA ILE A 220 22.00 -8.29 -10.60
C ILE A 220 22.31 -8.67 -12.04
N LYS A 221 23.42 -8.22 -12.62
CA LYS A 221 23.83 -8.60 -13.97
C LYS A 221 24.04 -10.11 -14.11
N GLN A 222 24.67 -10.77 -13.13
CA GLN A 222 24.81 -12.23 -13.13
C GLN A 222 23.44 -12.96 -13.13
N LYS A 223 22.42 -12.39 -12.47
CA LYS A 223 21.09 -12.97 -12.38
C LYS A 223 20.20 -12.65 -13.58
N THR A 224 20.60 -11.70 -14.42
CA THR A 224 19.81 -11.12 -15.52
C THR A 224 20.52 -11.20 -16.86
N ASP A 225 21.25 -12.30 -17.13
CA ASP A 225 21.93 -12.58 -18.37
C ASP A 225 22.90 -11.46 -18.80
N SER A 226 23.50 -10.78 -17.84
CA SER A 226 24.44 -9.65 -17.98
C SER A 226 23.84 -8.32 -18.44
N PHE A 227 22.51 -8.22 -18.64
CA PHE A 227 21.87 -7.01 -19.17
C PHE A 227 21.38 -6.05 -18.06
N GLY A 228 21.03 -6.55 -16.88
CA GLY A 228 20.30 -5.84 -15.83
C GLY A 228 18.82 -6.25 -15.79
N ALA A 229 18.08 -5.72 -14.80
CA ALA A 229 16.66 -6.05 -14.62
C ALA A 229 15.79 -5.47 -15.74
N ASP A 230 14.80 -6.21 -16.22
CA ASP A 230 13.82 -5.75 -17.21
C ASP A 230 12.96 -4.61 -16.66
N ALA A 231 12.61 -4.70 -15.39
CA ALA A 231 11.96 -3.60 -14.68
C ALA A 231 12.45 -3.51 -13.22
N VAL A 232 12.49 -2.29 -12.71
CA VAL A 232 12.84 -1.98 -11.32
C VAL A 232 11.68 -1.27 -10.64
N PHE A 233 11.22 -1.79 -9.51
CA PHE A 233 10.15 -1.24 -8.70
C PHE A 233 10.75 -0.55 -7.48
N MET A 234 10.66 0.78 -7.43
CA MET A 234 11.17 1.58 -6.32
C MET A 234 10.09 1.72 -5.25
N THR A 235 10.15 0.91 -4.20
CA THR A 235 9.22 0.98 -3.06
C THR A 235 9.82 1.66 -1.83
N SER A 236 11.11 2.02 -1.89
CA SER A 236 11.80 2.81 -0.88
C SER A 236 11.80 4.29 -1.23
N GLY A 237 11.53 5.15 -0.22
CA GLY A 237 11.68 6.60 -0.32
C GLY A 237 13.10 7.12 -0.05
N ALA A 238 14.13 6.27 -0.09
CA ALA A 238 15.52 6.70 0.13
C ALA A 238 16.08 7.42 -1.11
N ASP A 239 16.84 8.50 -0.91
CA ASP A 239 17.44 9.31 -1.98
C ASP A 239 18.25 8.47 -3.00
N LYS A 240 18.96 7.45 -2.52
CA LYS A 240 19.78 6.57 -3.34
C LYS A 240 19.02 5.51 -4.12
N ALA A 241 17.70 5.39 -3.93
CA ALA A 241 16.92 4.37 -4.63
C ALA A 241 16.91 4.56 -6.14
N ILE A 242 16.92 5.82 -6.60
CA ILE A 242 16.98 6.12 -8.04
C ILE A 242 18.35 5.76 -8.64
N ASP A 243 19.45 5.97 -7.91
CA ASP A 243 20.80 5.61 -8.36
C ASP A 243 20.92 4.09 -8.54
N ILE A 244 20.37 3.31 -7.58
CA ILE A 244 20.30 1.86 -7.69
C ILE A 244 19.46 1.47 -8.92
N ALA A 245 18.31 2.10 -9.10
CA ALA A 245 17.40 1.77 -10.19
C ALA A 245 18.03 2.01 -11.56
N VAL A 246 18.59 3.19 -11.81
CA VAL A 246 19.20 3.50 -13.11
C VAL A 246 20.46 2.68 -13.39
N LYS A 247 21.19 2.25 -12.36
CA LYS A 247 22.36 1.42 -12.50
C LYS A 247 22.02 -0.03 -12.85
N THR A 248 21.00 -0.59 -12.21
CA THR A 248 20.66 -2.02 -12.29
C THR A 248 19.61 -2.36 -13.35
N VAL A 249 18.89 -1.37 -13.88
CA VAL A 249 17.95 -1.58 -14.99
C VAL A 249 18.69 -1.76 -16.31
N LYS A 250 18.23 -2.66 -17.16
CA LYS A 250 18.77 -2.85 -18.52
C LYS A 250 18.47 -1.64 -19.43
N HIS A 251 19.19 -1.52 -20.55
CA HIS A 251 18.82 -0.60 -21.63
C HIS A 251 17.43 -0.96 -22.18
N GLY A 252 16.58 0.03 -22.45
CA GLY A 252 15.18 -0.14 -22.84
C GLY A 252 14.29 -0.66 -21.71
N GLY A 253 14.80 -0.74 -20.48
CA GLY A 253 14.06 -1.24 -19.32
C GLY A 253 13.09 -0.22 -18.70
N LYS A 254 12.43 -0.63 -17.63
CA LYS A 254 11.38 0.17 -16.98
C LYS A 254 11.74 0.47 -15.53
N ILE A 255 11.44 1.68 -15.06
CA ILE A 255 11.55 2.07 -13.65
C ILE A 255 10.16 2.50 -13.17
N LEU A 256 9.60 1.78 -12.21
CA LEU A 256 8.34 2.13 -11.57
C LEU A 256 8.61 2.86 -10.25
N VAL A 257 8.17 4.10 -10.17
CA VAL A 257 8.22 4.93 -8.96
C VAL A 257 6.94 4.68 -8.16
N PHE A 258 7.08 4.00 -7.02
CA PHE A 258 5.96 3.66 -6.14
C PHE A 258 5.91 4.53 -4.88
N SER A 259 7.05 5.05 -4.42
CA SER A 259 7.13 5.91 -3.24
C SER A 259 7.49 7.34 -3.60
N SER A 260 6.90 8.30 -2.88
CA SER A 260 7.33 9.70 -2.96
C SER A 260 8.71 9.84 -2.30
N THR A 261 9.65 10.42 -3.03
CA THR A 261 11.03 10.63 -2.57
C THR A 261 11.42 12.07 -2.88
N PRO A 262 11.89 12.86 -1.89
CA PRO A 262 12.56 14.10 -2.18
C PRO A 262 13.89 13.77 -2.88
N LEU A 263 14.11 14.32 -4.07
CA LEU A 263 15.37 14.15 -4.80
C LEU A 263 16.33 15.27 -4.40
N SER A 264 17.36 14.92 -3.63
CA SER A 264 18.42 15.86 -3.23
C SER A 264 19.44 16.11 -4.35
N ASN A 265 19.64 15.15 -5.26
CA ASN A 265 20.69 15.14 -6.27
C ASN A 265 20.21 15.39 -7.71
N GLY A 266 18.95 15.83 -7.88
CA GLY A 266 18.36 15.99 -9.19
C GLY A 266 17.90 14.68 -9.83
N TYR A 267 17.36 14.79 -11.05
CA TYR A 267 16.80 13.66 -11.79
C TYR A 267 17.85 13.11 -12.78
N PRO A 268 18.06 11.79 -12.91
CA PRO A 268 19.12 11.22 -13.73
C PRO A 268 18.78 11.23 -15.24
N ASN A 269 18.64 12.43 -15.81
CA ASN A 269 18.20 12.62 -17.19
C ASN A 269 19.08 11.89 -18.21
N ASN A 270 20.40 11.92 -18.04
CA ASN A 270 21.33 11.32 -18.99
C ASN A 270 21.17 9.80 -19.04
N GLU A 271 21.06 9.14 -17.89
CA GLU A 271 20.85 7.70 -17.81
C GLU A 271 19.52 7.30 -18.44
N ILE A 272 18.47 8.07 -18.19
CA ILE A 272 17.15 7.84 -18.79
C ILE A 272 17.20 7.98 -20.30
N TYR A 273 17.83 9.05 -20.81
CA TYR A 273 17.94 9.32 -22.22
C TYR A 273 18.81 8.27 -22.96
N TYR A 274 20.04 8.06 -22.51
CA TYR A 274 20.98 7.17 -23.22
C TYR A 274 20.65 5.68 -23.07
N LYS A 275 19.90 5.30 -22.03
CA LYS A 275 19.42 3.93 -21.87
C LYS A 275 18.02 3.70 -22.43
N GLU A 276 17.36 4.72 -22.99
CA GLU A 276 15.97 4.68 -23.48
C GLU A 276 15.00 4.12 -22.42
N LEU A 277 15.10 4.59 -21.16
CA LEU A 277 14.29 4.06 -20.07
C LEU A 277 12.85 4.57 -20.10
N THR A 278 11.91 3.69 -19.77
CA THR A 278 10.54 4.08 -19.44
C THR A 278 10.43 4.30 -17.94
N VAL A 279 10.16 5.55 -17.51
CA VAL A 279 9.90 5.87 -16.09
C VAL A 279 8.42 6.16 -15.89
N LEU A 280 7.78 5.46 -14.97
CA LEU A 280 6.35 5.57 -14.73
C LEU A 280 6.02 5.60 -13.23
N GLY A 281 4.98 6.35 -12.86
CA GLY A 281 4.45 6.39 -11.50
C GLY A 281 3.18 5.55 -11.35
N SER A 282 2.92 5.08 -10.12
CA SER A 282 1.65 4.47 -9.75
C SER A 282 1.17 5.01 -8.41
N TYR A 283 -0.10 5.41 -8.34
CA TYR A 283 -0.71 6.01 -7.16
C TYR A 283 -2.12 5.48 -6.95
N SER A 284 -2.39 4.88 -5.81
CA SER A 284 -3.67 4.30 -5.36
C SER A 284 -4.25 3.22 -6.29
N PRO A 285 -5.07 2.29 -5.80
CA PRO A 285 -5.67 1.23 -6.61
C PRO A 285 -6.93 1.69 -7.33
N SER A 286 -7.28 1.01 -8.42
CA SER A 286 -8.62 1.02 -8.99
C SER A 286 -9.51 -0.02 -8.29
N PRO A 287 -10.85 0.02 -8.47
CA PRO A 287 -11.73 -1.03 -7.98
C PRO A 287 -11.39 -2.43 -8.50
N ASP A 288 -10.90 -2.55 -9.75
CA ASP A 288 -10.48 -3.83 -10.32
C ASP A 288 -9.16 -4.32 -9.69
N ASP A 289 -8.23 -3.41 -9.39
CA ASP A 289 -6.98 -3.76 -8.69
C ASP A 289 -7.27 -4.24 -7.26
N LEU A 290 -8.25 -3.65 -6.61
CA LEU A 290 -8.74 -4.07 -5.30
C LEU A 290 -9.39 -5.46 -5.36
N LYS A 291 -10.17 -5.76 -6.40
CA LYS A 291 -10.74 -7.10 -6.60
C LYS A 291 -9.65 -8.15 -6.71
N ASP A 292 -8.64 -7.90 -7.56
CA ASP A 292 -7.53 -8.84 -7.72
C ASP A 292 -6.72 -8.99 -6.43
N SER A 293 -6.50 -7.90 -5.70
CA SER A 293 -5.85 -7.93 -4.38
C SER A 293 -6.59 -8.85 -3.40
N PHE A 294 -7.92 -8.71 -3.33
CA PHE A 294 -8.75 -9.55 -2.48
C PHE A 294 -8.61 -11.04 -2.84
N GLU A 295 -8.65 -11.37 -4.14
CA GLU A 295 -8.49 -12.73 -4.62
C GLU A 295 -7.08 -13.28 -4.33
N LEU A 296 -6.03 -12.49 -4.49
CA LEU A 296 -4.65 -12.88 -4.19
C LEU A 296 -4.44 -13.21 -2.71
N ILE A 297 -5.02 -12.41 -1.79
CA ILE A 297 -4.94 -12.66 -0.35
C ILE A 297 -5.76 -13.89 0.01
N THR A 298 -7.03 -13.94 -0.39
CA THR A 298 -7.96 -14.99 0.05
C THR A 298 -7.63 -16.36 -0.54
N SER A 299 -7.00 -16.41 -1.71
CA SER A 299 -6.48 -17.66 -2.29
C SER A 299 -5.12 -18.09 -1.74
N GLY A 300 -4.47 -17.25 -0.91
CA GLY A 300 -3.12 -17.52 -0.39
C GLY A 300 -1.98 -17.41 -1.41
N LYS A 301 -2.25 -16.86 -2.61
CA LYS A 301 -1.22 -16.64 -3.63
C LYS A 301 -0.20 -15.57 -3.24
N VAL A 302 -0.60 -14.61 -2.42
CA VAL A 302 0.28 -13.61 -1.81
C VAL A 302 0.33 -13.87 -0.31
N ASN A 303 1.54 -14.04 0.21
CA ASN A 303 1.76 -14.30 1.63
C ASN A 303 1.90 -12.98 2.39
N VAL A 304 0.87 -12.60 3.15
CA VAL A 304 0.85 -11.41 4.01
C VAL A 304 1.03 -11.74 5.51
N LYS A 305 1.31 -13.03 5.85
CA LYS A 305 1.41 -13.50 7.23
C LYS A 305 2.70 -13.04 7.91
N ASN A 306 2.63 -12.84 9.22
CA ASN A 306 3.79 -12.62 10.09
C ASN A 306 4.63 -11.37 9.72
N ILE A 307 4.00 -10.33 9.19
CA ILE A 307 4.66 -9.05 8.90
C ILE A 307 4.00 -7.88 9.66
N THR A 308 2.96 -8.15 10.43
CA THR A 308 2.27 -7.18 11.27
C THR A 308 2.65 -7.34 12.75
N VAL A 309 2.73 -6.21 13.44
CA VAL A 309 2.72 -6.14 14.91
C VAL A 309 1.45 -5.43 15.34
N THR A 310 0.68 -6.08 16.20
CA THR A 310 -0.61 -5.54 16.66
C THR A 310 -0.42 -4.63 17.86
N TYR A 311 -1.01 -3.43 17.78
CA TYR A 311 -1.08 -2.44 18.85
C TYR A 311 -2.54 -2.14 19.18
N PRO A 312 -2.92 -2.03 20.46
CA PRO A 312 -4.23 -1.49 20.80
C PRO A 312 -4.29 0.00 20.42
N LEU A 313 -5.48 0.52 20.13
CA LEU A 313 -5.68 1.93 19.75
C LEU A 313 -5.00 2.91 20.70
N GLN A 314 -5.01 2.62 22.01
CA GLN A 314 -4.38 3.46 23.04
C GLN A 314 -2.87 3.61 22.87
N ASN A 315 -2.24 2.66 22.19
CA ASN A 315 -0.78 2.63 21.96
C ASN A 315 -0.42 3.09 20.53
N ILE A 316 -1.32 3.78 19.83
CA ILE A 316 -1.11 4.18 18.44
C ILE A 316 0.13 5.06 18.25
N GLN A 317 0.45 5.95 19.20
CA GLN A 317 1.68 6.75 19.13
C GLN A 317 2.92 5.84 19.08
N GLN A 318 2.96 4.81 19.92
CA GLN A 318 4.06 3.83 19.91
C GLN A 318 4.15 3.09 18.55
N ALA A 319 3.01 2.75 17.93
CA ALA A 319 2.98 2.14 16.62
C ALA A 319 3.57 3.04 15.54
N PHE A 320 3.29 4.36 15.59
CA PHE A 320 3.91 5.35 14.71
C PHE A 320 5.43 5.41 14.92
N ASP A 321 5.88 5.50 16.18
CA ASP A 321 7.30 5.62 16.54
C ASP A 321 8.10 4.36 16.11
N ASP A 322 7.56 3.17 16.34
CA ASP A 322 8.19 1.92 15.97
C ASP A 322 8.24 1.71 14.45
N THR A 323 7.21 2.19 13.72
CA THR A 323 7.21 2.20 12.26
C THR A 323 8.24 3.17 11.70
N ILE A 324 8.30 4.40 12.23
CA ILE A 324 9.25 5.45 11.82
C ILE A 324 10.70 5.01 12.06
N SER A 325 10.96 4.33 13.18
CA SER A 325 12.31 3.84 13.53
C SER A 325 12.69 2.51 12.85
N ASN A 326 11.84 1.98 11.96
CA ASN A 326 12.01 0.70 11.28
C ASN A 326 12.19 -0.52 12.20
N LYS A 327 11.67 -0.48 13.42
CA LYS A 327 11.68 -1.63 14.36
C LYS A 327 10.73 -2.74 13.94
N ILE A 328 9.71 -2.42 13.17
CA ILE A 328 8.67 -3.34 12.70
C ILE A 328 8.46 -3.19 11.20
N PHE A 329 7.91 -4.22 10.57
CA PHE A 329 7.53 -4.14 9.15
C PHE A 329 6.25 -3.32 8.96
N LYS A 330 5.20 -3.62 9.73
CA LYS A 330 3.92 -2.95 9.66
C LYS A 330 3.20 -3.01 11.00
N ALA A 331 2.59 -1.90 11.38
CA ALA A 331 1.68 -1.87 12.52
C ALA A 331 0.24 -2.16 12.07
N TYR A 332 -0.49 -2.96 12.86
CA TYR A 332 -1.93 -3.14 12.79
C TYR A 332 -2.55 -2.61 14.08
N ILE A 333 -3.43 -1.62 13.98
CA ILE A 333 -4.06 -0.97 15.13
C ILE A 333 -5.40 -1.66 15.39
N LYS A 334 -5.51 -2.36 16.50
CA LYS A 334 -6.72 -3.04 16.96
C LYS A 334 -7.57 -2.10 17.79
N MET A 335 -8.87 -2.02 17.51
CA MET A 335 -9.83 -1.17 18.21
C MET A 335 -10.32 -1.80 19.51
#